data_d1a66ec45c548285e4db18aecbe09b9b
#
_entry.id   d1a66ec45c548285e4db18aecbe09b9b
#
_cell.length_a   1.000
_cell.length_b   1.000
_cell.length_c   1.000
_cell.angle_alpha   90.00
_cell.angle_beta   90.00
_cell.angle_gamma   90.00
#
_symmetry.space_group_name_H-M   'P 1'
#
loop_
_entity.id
_entity.type
_entity.pdbx_description
1 polymer ?
#
loop_
_entity_poly.entity_id
_entity_poly.type
_entity_poly.pdbx_seq_one_letter_code
_entity_poly.pdbx_strand_id
1 'polypeptide(L)'
;MNALVFLRSIGLKIFWKLIAVGLYGDGGTPAELARQEVLDFLNLCLTQEGPQTDRIVSILCEGNDYEAMDAKIKGFAALDGSDLSLQKRKWRAYRLTRLLETLSVDPLQGLL
;
A
#
# COMPACT_ATOMS: atom_id res chain seq x y z
N MET A 1 4.33 -6.21 9.99
CA MET A 1 4.92 -5.03 9.32
C MET A 1 3.90 -4.44 8.36
N ASN A 2 3.76 -3.12 8.35
CA ASN A 2 2.90 -2.44 7.38
C ASN A 2 3.50 -2.52 5.99
N ALA A 3 2.76 -3.03 5.03
CA ALA A 3 3.23 -3.24 3.66
C ALA A 3 3.66 -1.93 2.98
N LEU A 4 2.93 -0.84 3.21
CA LEU A 4 3.26 0.46 2.62
C LEU A 4 4.55 1.03 3.20
N VAL A 5 4.76 0.86 4.49
CA VAL A 5 6.01 1.26 5.15
C VAL A 5 7.18 0.46 4.58
N PHE A 6 6.99 -0.85 4.39
CA PHE A 6 8.00 -1.72 3.80
C PHE A 6 8.37 -1.27 2.39
N LEU A 7 7.37 -1.05 1.52
CA LEU A 7 7.62 -0.61 0.14
C LEU A 7 8.37 0.73 0.10
N ARG A 8 7.98 1.66 0.98
CA ARG A 8 8.67 2.94 1.07
C ARG A 8 10.11 2.78 1.54
N SER A 9 10.35 1.87 2.47
CA SER A 9 11.70 1.64 3.03
C SER A 9 12.70 1.11 2.01
N ILE A 10 12.22 0.40 0.98
CA ILE A 10 13.08 -0.10 -0.09
C ILE A 10 13.18 0.87 -1.27
N GLY A 11 12.71 2.10 -1.10
CA GLY A 11 12.88 3.17 -2.08
C GLY A 11 11.77 3.32 -3.10
N LEU A 12 10.67 2.59 -2.97
CA LEU A 12 9.53 2.71 -3.87
C LEU A 12 8.64 3.89 -3.46
N LYS A 13 8.19 4.65 -4.43
CA LYS A 13 7.23 5.73 -4.19
C LYS A 13 5.83 5.16 -3.97
N ILE A 14 5.11 5.76 -3.02
CA ILE A 14 3.75 5.35 -2.69
C ILE A 14 2.77 6.34 -3.33
N PHE A 15 1.97 5.83 -4.26
CA PHE A 15 0.95 6.60 -4.96
C PHE A 15 -0.44 6.14 -4.52
N TRP A 16 -1.45 7.00 -4.72
CA TRP A 16 -2.84 6.62 -4.42
C TRP A 16 -3.28 5.38 -5.19
N LYS A 17 -2.85 5.27 -6.44
CA LYS A 17 -3.15 4.10 -7.27
C LYS A 17 -2.53 2.83 -6.69
N LEU A 18 -1.32 2.91 -6.16
CA LEU A 18 -0.67 1.80 -5.46
C LEU A 18 -1.50 1.35 -4.26
N ILE A 19 -1.98 2.30 -3.46
CA ILE A 19 -2.82 2.02 -2.30
C ILE A 19 -4.12 1.35 -2.72
N ALA A 20 -4.77 1.86 -3.75
CA ALA A 20 -6.03 1.30 -4.25
C ALA A 20 -5.86 -0.14 -4.75
N VAL A 21 -4.80 -0.41 -5.51
CA VAL A 21 -4.52 -1.78 -5.98
C VAL A 21 -4.29 -2.70 -4.78
N GLY A 22 -3.55 -2.26 -3.78
CA GLY A 22 -3.29 -3.06 -2.58
C GLY A 22 -4.54 -3.34 -1.76
N LEU A 23 -5.45 -2.38 -1.66
CA LEU A 23 -6.70 -2.53 -0.88
C LEU A 23 -7.74 -3.39 -1.58
N TYR A 24 -7.91 -3.19 -2.89
CA TYR A 24 -9.05 -3.77 -3.63
C TYR A 24 -8.63 -4.85 -4.60
N GLY A 25 -7.35 -4.97 -4.90
CA GLY A 25 -6.86 -5.83 -5.95
C GLY A 25 -7.15 -5.25 -7.33
N ASP A 26 -6.67 -5.92 -8.38
CA ASP A 26 -6.95 -5.55 -9.75
C ASP A 26 -6.57 -6.68 -10.70
N GLY A 27 -7.54 -7.22 -11.43
CA GLY A 27 -7.31 -8.32 -12.37
C GLY A 27 -6.68 -9.52 -11.65
N GLY A 28 -5.48 -9.92 -12.07
CA GLY A 28 -4.76 -11.02 -11.43
C GLY A 28 -3.98 -10.64 -10.17
N THR A 29 -4.11 -9.40 -9.68
CA THR A 29 -3.39 -8.93 -8.51
C THR A 29 -4.33 -8.99 -7.29
N PRO A 30 -4.07 -9.85 -6.29
CA PRO A 30 -4.91 -9.94 -5.11
C PRO A 30 -4.73 -8.73 -4.19
N ALA A 31 -5.72 -8.49 -3.34
CA ALA A 31 -5.64 -7.46 -2.31
C ALA A 31 -4.61 -7.87 -1.25
N GLU A 32 -3.67 -6.97 -0.95
CA GLU A 32 -2.58 -7.22 0.01
C GLU A 32 -2.66 -6.32 1.24
N LEU A 33 -3.51 -5.28 1.21
CA LEU A 33 -3.61 -4.30 2.28
C LEU A 33 -4.91 -4.42 3.06
N ALA A 34 -4.82 -4.24 4.38
CA ALA A 34 -5.98 -3.97 5.20
C ALA A 34 -6.17 -2.46 5.35
N ARG A 35 -7.42 -2.03 5.60
CA ARG A 35 -7.72 -0.60 5.80
C ARG A 35 -6.92 -0.01 6.95
N GLN A 36 -6.75 -0.76 8.02
CA GLN A 36 -5.97 -0.28 9.17
C GLN A 36 -4.52 0.01 8.81
N GLU A 37 -3.92 -0.82 7.94
CA GLU A 37 -2.56 -0.58 7.46
C GLU A 37 -2.47 0.75 6.70
N VAL A 38 -3.47 1.06 5.88
CA VAL A 38 -3.53 2.34 5.15
C VAL A 38 -3.65 3.50 6.13
N LEU A 39 -4.53 3.40 7.12
CA LEU A 39 -4.71 4.45 8.11
C LEU A 39 -3.43 4.69 8.92
N ASP A 40 -2.76 3.63 9.32
CA ASP A 40 -1.50 3.73 10.07
C ASP A 40 -0.42 4.41 9.21
N PHE A 41 -0.32 4.04 7.94
CA PHE A 41 0.63 4.65 7.02
C PHE A 41 0.33 6.14 6.81
N LEU A 42 -0.95 6.49 6.62
CA LEU A 42 -1.35 7.89 6.43
C LEU A 42 -1.07 8.73 7.67
N ASN A 43 -1.30 8.18 8.86
CA ASN A 43 -0.94 8.85 10.12
C ASN A 43 0.57 9.11 10.20
N LEU A 44 1.37 8.15 9.77
CA LEU A 44 2.81 8.32 9.72
C LEU A 44 3.21 9.43 8.76
N CYS A 45 2.54 9.51 7.61
CA CYS A 45 2.80 10.56 6.61
C CYS A 45 2.40 11.95 7.09
N LEU A 46 1.43 12.07 8.01
CA LEU A 46 1.02 13.37 8.57
C LEU A 46 2.14 14.02 9.36
N THR A 47 3.06 13.26 9.92
CA THR A 47 4.21 13.80 10.65
C THR A 47 5.22 14.45 9.72
N GLN A 48 5.10 14.21 8.42
CA GLN A 48 5.97 14.76 7.37
C GLN A 48 5.12 15.69 6.51
N GLU A 49 5.38 16.97 6.55
CA GLU A 49 4.64 17.93 5.74
C GLU A 49 4.88 17.67 4.25
N GLY A 50 3.81 17.72 3.46
CA GLY A 50 3.91 17.48 2.04
C GLY A 50 2.65 17.88 1.29
N PRO A 51 2.68 17.83 -0.07
CA PRO A 51 1.56 18.28 -0.89
C PRO A 51 0.30 17.43 -0.77
N GLN A 52 0.40 16.25 -0.17
CA GLN A 52 -0.74 15.33 -0.01
C GLN A 52 -1.43 15.45 1.34
N THR A 53 -1.00 16.36 2.20
CA THR A 53 -1.51 16.48 3.57
C THR A 53 -3.03 16.66 3.61
N ASP A 54 -3.59 17.51 2.75
CA ASP A 54 -5.04 17.75 2.72
C ASP A 54 -5.82 16.50 2.37
N ARG A 55 -5.34 15.72 1.42
CA ARG A 55 -5.97 14.46 1.02
C ARG A 55 -5.90 13.42 2.13
N ILE A 56 -4.76 13.34 2.81
CA ILE A 56 -4.56 12.43 3.93
C ILE A 56 -5.53 12.79 5.05
N VAL A 57 -5.61 14.06 5.45
CA VAL A 57 -6.54 14.53 6.49
C VAL A 57 -7.97 14.21 6.10
N SER A 58 -8.34 14.42 4.84
CA SER A 58 -9.69 14.14 4.34
C SER A 58 -10.07 12.67 4.56
N ILE A 59 -9.16 11.74 4.34
CA ILE A 59 -9.41 10.31 4.55
C ILE A 59 -9.47 9.98 6.04
N LEU A 60 -8.53 10.48 6.83
CA LEU A 60 -8.47 10.19 8.25
C LEU A 60 -9.69 10.73 8.99
N CYS A 61 -10.29 11.83 8.52
CA CYS A 61 -11.49 12.41 9.12
C CYS A 61 -12.73 11.52 8.96
N GLU A 62 -12.73 10.58 8.04
CA GLU A 62 -13.88 9.67 7.86
C GLU A 62 -14.01 8.67 9.01
N GLY A 63 -12.96 8.46 9.78
CA GLY A 63 -12.99 7.59 10.95
C GLY A 63 -13.35 6.16 10.60
N ASN A 64 -14.50 5.68 11.10
CA ASN A 64 -14.95 4.32 10.89
C ASN A 64 -15.88 4.16 9.67
N ASP A 65 -16.11 5.23 8.92
CA ASP A 65 -16.92 5.16 7.70
C ASP A 65 -16.06 4.65 6.54
N TYR A 66 -15.96 3.33 6.44
CA TYR A 66 -15.13 2.70 5.42
C TYR A 66 -15.64 2.95 4.01
N GLU A 67 -16.94 3.10 3.84
CA GLU A 67 -17.53 3.38 2.52
C GLU A 67 -17.09 4.75 2.00
N ALA A 68 -17.16 5.78 2.85
CA ALA A 68 -16.70 7.12 2.49
C ALA A 68 -15.18 7.15 2.27
N MET A 69 -14.43 6.44 3.11
CA MET A 69 -12.98 6.31 2.96
C MET A 69 -12.62 5.66 1.62
N ASP A 70 -13.28 4.57 1.27
CA ASP A 70 -13.05 3.86 0.02
C ASP A 70 -13.35 4.74 -1.18
N ALA A 71 -14.46 5.50 -1.14
CA ALA A 71 -14.82 6.42 -2.21
C ALA A 71 -13.73 7.48 -2.43
N LYS A 72 -13.18 8.03 -1.36
CA LYS A 72 -12.10 9.03 -1.45
C LYS A 72 -10.81 8.43 -1.99
N ILE A 73 -10.42 7.26 -1.52
CA ILE A 73 -9.21 6.58 -2.00
C ILE A 73 -9.33 6.27 -3.49
N LYS A 74 -10.46 5.74 -3.91
CA LYS A 74 -10.71 5.45 -5.34
C LYS A 74 -10.70 6.71 -6.18
N GLY A 75 -11.27 7.82 -5.67
CA GLY A 75 -11.25 9.11 -6.34
C GLY A 75 -9.85 9.65 -6.52
N PHE A 76 -9.04 9.61 -5.47
CA PHE A 76 -7.64 10.05 -5.54
C PHE A 76 -6.82 9.17 -6.46
N ALA A 77 -7.05 7.85 -6.46
CA ALA A 77 -6.37 6.93 -7.36
C ALA A 77 -6.72 7.20 -8.82
N ALA A 78 -7.96 7.57 -9.10
CA ALA A 78 -8.40 7.92 -10.46
C ALA A 78 -7.73 9.19 -10.97
N LEU A 79 -7.45 10.15 -10.07
CA LEU A 79 -6.75 11.39 -10.41
C LEU A 79 -5.23 11.19 -10.50
N ASP A 80 -4.72 10.09 -9.96
CA ASP A 80 -3.30 9.77 -9.98
C ASP A 80 -2.90 9.34 -11.39
N GLY A 81 -1.97 10.08 -12.00
CA GLY A 81 -1.47 9.81 -13.34
C GLY A 81 -0.39 8.73 -13.42
N SER A 82 -0.09 8.04 -12.31
CA SER A 82 0.93 6.99 -12.33
C SER A 82 0.48 5.77 -13.14
N ASP A 83 1.46 5.00 -13.61
CA ASP A 83 1.21 3.81 -14.43
C ASP A 83 0.63 2.68 -13.58
N LEU A 84 -0.56 2.22 -13.93
CA LEU A 84 -1.22 1.12 -13.23
C LEU A 84 -0.39 -0.16 -13.28
N SER A 85 0.20 -0.48 -14.42
CA SER A 85 1.05 -1.66 -14.57
C SER A 85 2.25 -1.62 -13.63
N LEU A 86 2.83 -0.44 -13.44
CA LEU A 86 3.94 -0.26 -12.51
C LEU A 86 3.50 -0.49 -11.07
N GLN A 87 2.32 0.01 -10.70
CA GLN A 87 1.80 -0.19 -9.35
C GLN A 87 1.52 -1.67 -9.07
N LYS A 88 0.98 -2.38 -10.04
CA LYS A 88 0.80 -3.84 -9.94
C LYS A 88 2.13 -4.58 -9.78
N ARG A 89 3.17 -4.15 -10.51
CA ARG A 89 4.52 -4.73 -10.40
C ARG A 89 5.10 -4.52 -9.01
N LYS A 90 4.85 -3.36 -8.39
CA LYS A 90 5.31 -3.10 -7.02
C LYS A 90 4.70 -4.08 -6.04
N TRP A 91 3.41 -4.38 -6.17
CA TRP A 91 2.73 -5.37 -5.32
C TRP A 91 3.23 -6.78 -5.60
N ARG A 92 3.51 -7.11 -6.85
CA ARG A 92 4.12 -8.40 -7.19
C ARG A 92 5.49 -8.55 -6.55
N ALA A 93 6.31 -7.49 -6.61
CA ALA A 93 7.63 -7.49 -5.96
C ALA A 93 7.51 -7.66 -4.45
N TYR A 94 6.53 -7.01 -3.82
CA TYR A 94 6.26 -7.17 -2.40
C TYR A 94 5.94 -8.62 -2.05
N ARG A 95 5.04 -9.26 -2.81
CA ARG A 95 4.68 -10.66 -2.56
C ARG A 95 5.85 -11.60 -2.76
N LEU A 96 6.66 -11.38 -3.80
CA LEU A 96 7.85 -12.19 -4.06
C LEU A 96 8.87 -12.04 -2.93
N THR A 97 9.08 -10.83 -2.45
CA THR A 97 9.99 -10.57 -1.34
C THR A 97 9.54 -11.31 -0.08
N ARG A 98 8.24 -11.25 0.23
CA ARG A 98 7.66 -11.96 1.37
C ARG A 98 7.83 -13.46 1.23
N LEU A 99 7.57 -13.98 0.03
CA LEU A 99 7.72 -15.42 -0.25
C LEU A 99 9.17 -15.86 -0.09
N LEU A 100 10.12 -15.08 -0.62
CA LEU A 100 11.55 -15.39 -0.51
C LEU A 100 12.03 -15.36 0.93
N GLU A 101 11.54 -14.44 1.75
CA GLU A 101 11.85 -14.41 3.18
C GLU A 101 11.40 -15.69 3.86
N THR A 102 10.21 -16.17 3.53
CA THR A 102 9.68 -17.41 4.08
C THR A 102 10.49 -18.62 3.63
N LEU A 103 10.86 -18.67 2.34
CA LEU A 103 11.61 -19.79 1.78
C LEU A 103 13.06 -19.82 2.25
N SER A 104 13.68 -18.68 2.47
CA SER A 104 15.09 -18.59 2.84
C SER A 104 15.36 -19.15 4.24
N VAL A 105 14.38 -19.15 5.12
CA VAL A 105 14.52 -19.68 6.47
C VAL A 105 14.54 -21.21 6.44
N ASP A 106 13.55 -21.82 5.79
CA ASP A 106 13.42 -23.28 5.78
C ASP A 106 14.52 -24.00 4.99
N PRO A 107 14.85 -23.58 3.76
CA PRO A 107 15.92 -24.23 3.01
C PRO A 107 17.28 -24.17 3.69
N LEU A 108 17.61 -23.05 4.32
CA LEU A 108 18.88 -22.91 5.03
C LEU A 108 18.92 -23.83 6.25
N GLN A 109 17.84 -23.92 6.98
CA GLN A 109 17.75 -24.83 8.11
C GLN A 109 17.81 -26.29 7.66
N GLY A 110 17.20 -26.59 6.54
CA GLY A 110 17.24 -27.94 5.96
C GLY A 110 18.62 -28.36 5.47
N LEU A 111 19.44 -27.39 5.06
CA LEU A 111 20.81 -27.67 4.61
C LEU A 111 21.79 -27.79 5.75
N LEU A 112 21.47 -27.22 6.87
CA LEU A 112 22.33 -27.25 8.05
C LEU A 112 21.99 -28.44 8.93
#